data_bfd47fc5f367cb22d2e71abcf59f237f
#
_entry.id   bfd47fc5f367cb22d2e71abcf59f237f
#
_cell.length_a   1.000
_cell.length_b   1.000
_cell.length_c   1.000
_cell.angle_alpha   90.00
_cell.angle_beta   90.00
_cell.angle_gamma   90.00
#
_symmetry.space_group_name_H-M   'P 1'
#
loop_
_entity.id
_entity.type
_entity.pdbx_description
1 polymer ?
#
loop_
_entity_poly.entity_id
_entity_poly.type
_entity_poly.pdbx_seq_one_letter_code
_entity_poly.pdbx_strand_id
1 'polypeptide(L)'
;MSATGARLAGKKAVITGGSRGIGAAVARAFAAEGADVALAHAPNVEMEKLAQELAAELSATGVKAVAIAGDLASADDPGAIIRKARAALGPISTIVANAAANWRSPFDQYSVADWDLINNVNVRSTWLMAKEAKADLIDTQGSIITVSSILAHNGNNTNALYVTSKMAVIGLTRALARELGPEGVRANCVAPGAIRTEWEIEFDPDPEAVKDAVYAKQALQVRGYAQDLAGTFLFLASDQSSFITGQTITVDGGWMMK
;
A
#
# COMPACT_ATOMS: atom_id res chain seq x y z
N MET A 1 27.64 5.59 -12.26
CA MET A 1 27.14 4.62 -11.25
C MET A 1 27.51 5.18 -9.90
N SER A 2 26.60 5.86 -9.26
CA SER A 2 26.83 6.47 -7.95
C SER A 2 26.78 5.41 -6.86
N ALA A 3 27.67 5.55 -5.88
CA ALA A 3 27.90 4.68 -4.75
C ALA A 3 26.62 4.30 -3.98
N THR A 4 26.65 3.15 -3.43
CA THR A 4 26.08 2.56 -2.20
C THR A 4 25.57 3.54 -1.12
N GLY A 5 24.75 4.53 -1.48
CA GLY A 5 23.97 5.31 -0.53
C GLY A 5 22.57 4.73 -0.42
N ALA A 6 21.96 4.82 0.76
CA ALA A 6 20.59 4.38 0.98
C ALA A 6 19.64 5.09 0.00
N ARG A 7 18.88 4.31 -0.79
CA ARG A 7 18.05 4.79 -1.92
C ARG A 7 16.93 5.75 -1.51
N LEU A 8 16.54 5.73 -0.25
CA LEU A 8 15.48 6.58 0.31
C LEU A 8 16.01 7.50 1.43
N ALA A 9 17.33 7.77 1.48
CA ALA A 9 17.89 8.65 2.48
C ALA A 9 17.18 10.03 2.48
N GLY A 10 16.67 10.45 3.65
CA GLY A 10 15.94 11.70 3.82
C GLY A 10 14.49 11.71 3.31
N LYS A 11 14.02 10.65 2.66
CA LYS A 11 12.59 10.50 2.29
C LYS A 11 11.75 10.21 3.53
N LYS A 12 10.51 10.65 3.52
CA LYS A 12 9.52 10.47 4.60
C LYS A 12 8.28 9.82 4.04
N ALA A 13 7.99 8.61 4.51
CA ALA A 13 6.91 7.78 3.95
C ALA A 13 5.77 7.60 4.96
N VAL A 14 4.53 7.70 4.47
CA VAL A 14 3.33 7.27 5.20
C VAL A 14 2.84 5.97 4.57
N ILE A 15 2.70 4.91 5.37
CA ILE A 15 2.28 3.59 4.90
C ILE A 15 1.01 3.18 5.63
N THR A 16 -0.12 3.09 4.93
CA THR A 16 -1.37 2.60 5.51
C THR A 16 -1.40 1.08 5.59
N GLY A 17 -1.99 0.53 6.65
CA GLY A 17 -1.86 -0.89 6.96
C GLY A 17 -0.42 -1.28 7.24
N GLY A 18 0.36 -0.36 7.83
CA GLY A 18 1.80 -0.52 8.09
C GLY A 18 2.14 -1.47 9.23
N SER A 19 1.16 -1.94 9.99
CA SER A 19 1.37 -2.77 11.18
C SER A 19 1.69 -4.24 10.89
N ARG A 20 1.22 -4.78 9.76
CA ARG A 20 1.41 -6.20 9.38
C ARG A 20 1.48 -6.40 7.85
N GLY A 21 1.73 -7.62 7.41
CA GLY A 21 1.67 -8.04 6.02
C GLY A 21 2.56 -7.23 5.08
N ILE A 22 2.01 -6.86 3.93
CA ILE A 22 2.72 -6.11 2.87
C ILE A 22 3.20 -4.75 3.41
N GLY A 23 2.36 -4.03 4.15
CA GLY A 23 2.72 -2.72 4.69
C GLY A 23 3.93 -2.77 5.62
N ALA A 24 4.00 -3.77 6.51
CA ALA A 24 5.14 -3.96 7.40
C ALA A 24 6.43 -4.34 6.63
N ALA A 25 6.33 -5.19 5.60
CA ALA A 25 7.47 -5.55 4.75
C ALA A 25 8.01 -4.33 3.98
N VAL A 26 7.11 -3.49 3.45
CA VAL A 26 7.48 -2.23 2.79
C VAL A 26 8.14 -1.27 3.78
N ALA A 27 7.60 -1.14 4.99
CA ALA A 27 8.17 -0.28 6.03
C ALA A 27 9.61 -0.69 6.39
N ARG A 28 9.86 -1.99 6.58
CA ARG A 28 11.22 -2.52 6.82
C ARG A 28 12.16 -2.22 5.66
N ALA A 29 11.72 -2.43 4.43
CA ALA A 29 12.53 -2.17 3.25
C ALA A 29 12.84 -0.67 3.10
N PHE A 30 11.88 0.21 3.38
CA PHE A 30 12.08 1.65 3.31
C PHE A 30 13.03 2.15 4.40
N ALA A 31 12.86 1.68 5.64
CA ALA A 31 13.74 2.01 6.75
C ALA A 31 15.19 1.53 6.51
N ALA A 32 15.37 0.31 5.97
CA ALA A 32 16.69 -0.22 5.61
C ALA A 32 17.41 0.62 4.53
N GLU A 33 16.64 1.39 3.74
CA GLU A 33 17.14 2.31 2.72
C GLU A 33 17.12 3.79 3.18
N GLY A 34 16.99 4.02 4.49
CA GLY A 34 17.18 5.32 5.13
C GLY A 34 15.96 6.24 5.13
N ALA A 35 14.76 5.73 4.85
CA ALA A 35 13.54 6.53 4.96
C ALA A 35 13.03 6.59 6.40
N ASP A 36 12.55 7.76 6.82
CA ASP A 36 11.68 7.89 7.99
C ASP A 36 10.27 7.39 7.63
N VAL A 37 9.61 6.67 8.54
CA VAL A 37 8.32 6.03 8.24
C VAL A 37 7.24 6.30 9.27
N ALA A 38 6.04 6.60 8.83
CA ALA A 38 4.82 6.65 9.63
C ALA A 38 3.96 5.42 9.28
N LEU A 39 3.72 4.57 10.27
CA LEU A 39 2.94 3.34 10.19
C LEU A 39 1.50 3.67 10.57
N ALA A 40 0.66 3.96 9.55
CA ALA A 40 -0.76 4.19 9.80
C ALA A 40 -1.50 2.86 9.97
N HIS A 41 -2.27 2.72 11.05
CA HIS A 41 -2.97 1.50 11.44
C HIS A 41 -4.40 1.76 11.88
N ALA A 42 -5.25 0.72 11.85
CA ALA A 42 -6.61 0.79 12.37
C ALA A 42 -6.60 1.10 13.90
N PRO A 43 -7.57 1.87 14.41
CA PRO A 43 -7.59 2.32 15.80
C PRO A 43 -8.11 1.21 16.75
N ASN A 44 -7.40 0.10 16.80
CA ASN A 44 -7.67 -1.00 17.74
C ASN A 44 -6.38 -1.46 18.41
N VAL A 45 -6.52 -2.09 19.59
CA VAL A 45 -5.42 -2.46 20.47
C VAL A 45 -4.38 -3.36 19.81
N GLU A 46 -4.84 -4.33 19.00
CA GLU A 46 -3.94 -5.27 18.33
C GLU A 46 -3.06 -4.57 17.29
N MET A 47 -3.68 -3.79 16.41
CA MET A 47 -2.93 -3.08 15.35
C MET A 47 -2.04 -1.98 15.92
N GLU A 48 -2.47 -1.33 17.00
CA GLU A 48 -1.64 -0.36 17.71
C GLU A 48 -0.38 -1.01 18.28
N LYS A 49 -0.54 -2.14 18.99
CA LYS A 49 0.61 -2.89 19.53
C LYS A 49 1.59 -3.29 18.44
N LEU A 50 1.13 -3.90 17.36
CA LEU A 50 1.97 -4.33 16.23
C LEU A 50 2.69 -3.14 15.58
N ALA A 51 2.00 -2.02 15.40
CA ALA A 51 2.59 -0.83 14.80
C ALA A 51 3.64 -0.19 15.72
N GLN A 52 3.41 -0.15 17.04
CA GLN A 52 4.38 0.36 18.01
C GLN A 52 5.62 -0.52 18.11
N GLU A 53 5.46 -1.83 18.14
CA GLU A 53 6.57 -2.79 18.14
C GLU A 53 7.42 -2.64 16.88
N LEU A 54 6.80 -2.55 15.71
CA LEU A 54 7.50 -2.33 14.45
C LEU A 54 8.18 -0.94 14.42
N ALA A 55 7.51 0.11 14.88
CA ALA A 55 8.12 1.44 14.93
C ALA A 55 9.37 1.47 15.82
N ALA A 56 9.35 0.76 16.95
CA ALA A 56 10.51 0.62 17.82
C ALA A 56 11.65 -0.18 17.14
N GLU A 57 11.31 -1.29 16.47
CA GLU A 57 12.26 -2.08 15.67
C GLU A 57 12.97 -1.20 14.63
N LEU A 58 12.20 -0.45 13.84
CA LEU A 58 12.74 0.38 12.77
C LEU A 58 13.56 1.56 13.32
N SER A 59 13.12 2.18 14.41
CA SER A 59 13.86 3.29 15.03
C SER A 59 15.23 2.85 15.55
N ALA A 60 15.38 1.59 15.94
CA ALA A 60 16.68 1.04 16.35
C ALA A 60 17.70 0.96 15.19
N THR A 61 17.27 1.08 13.94
CA THR A 61 18.16 1.13 12.77
C THR A 61 18.67 2.56 12.45
N GLY A 62 18.23 3.56 13.19
CA GLY A 62 18.69 4.95 13.06
C GLY A 62 17.76 5.86 12.26
N VAL A 63 16.63 5.37 11.74
CA VAL A 63 15.59 6.18 11.12
C VAL A 63 14.52 6.59 12.14
N LYS A 64 13.70 7.59 11.83
CA LYS A 64 12.48 7.88 12.60
C LYS A 64 11.36 6.96 12.14
N ALA A 65 10.73 6.26 13.10
CA ALA A 65 9.52 5.49 12.82
C ALA A 65 8.46 5.80 13.89
N VAL A 66 7.23 6.05 13.44
CA VAL A 66 6.11 6.39 14.33
C VAL A 66 4.85 5.59 13.95
N ALA A 67 4.10 5.14 14.95
CA ALA A 67 2.78 4.54 14.78
C ALA A 67 1.70 5.62 14.85
N ILE A 68 0.74 5.60 13.94
CA ILE A 68 -0.35 6.58 13.86
C ILE A 68 -1.68 5.86 13.68
N ALA A 69 -2.53 5.93 14.70
CA ALA A 69 -3.89 5.40 14.62
C ALA A 69 -4.80 6.32 13.79
N GLY A 70 -5.67 5.71 12.97
CA GLY A 70 -6.74 6.39 12.25
C GLY A 70 -7.65 5.42 11.50
N ASP A 71 -8.94 5.76 11.46
CA ASP A 71 -9.95 5.01 10.72
C ASP A 71 -10.02 5.51 9.26
N LEU A 72 -9.59 4.71 8.32
CA LEU A 72 -9.64 5.05 6.89
C LEU A 72 -11.07 5.10 6.33
N ALA A 73 -12.06 4.56 7.03
CA ALA A 73 -13.46 4.74 6.68
C ALA A 73 -14.01 6.13 7.08
N SER A 74 -13.34 6.85 7.99
CA SER A 74 -13.65 8.23 8.35
C SER A 74 -13.39 9.19 7.18
N ALA A 75 -14.10 10.31 7.14
CA ALA A 75 -13.82 11.39 6.19
C ALA A 75 -12.64 12.27 6.64
N ASP A 76 -12.35 12.31 7.93
CA ASP A 76 -11.38 13.22 8.55
C ASP A 76 -10.03 12.58 8.84
N ASP A 77 -10.04 11.30 9.25
CA ASP A 77 -8.83 10.61 9.72
C ASP A 77 -7.75 10.45 8.67
N PRO A 78 -8.04 10.15 7.38
CA PRO A 78 -6.98 10.06 6.37
C PRO A 78 -6.14 11.33 6.26
N GLY A 79 -6.78 12.51 6.30
CA GLY A 79 -6.08 13.79 6.36
C GLY A 79 -5.34 14.00 7.69
N ALA A 80 -5.97 13.61 8.82
CA ALA A 80 -5.34 13.69 10.13
C ALA A 80 -4.09 12.82 10.26
N ILE A 81 -4.06 11.63 9.64
CA ILE A 81 -2.87 10.76 9.56
C ILE A 81 -1.72 11.51 8.89
N ILE A 82 -1.96 12.17 7.76
CA ILE A 82 -0.92 12.94 7.05
C ILE A 82 -0.43 14.11 7.92
N ARG A 83 -1.33 14.85 8.56
CA ARG A 83 -0.94 15.96 9.44
C ARG A 83 -0.09 15.49 10.64
N LYS A 84 -0.46 14.38 11.28
CA LYS A 84 0.31 13.78 12.38
C LYS A 84 1.68 13.30 11.91
N ALA A 85 1.75 12.65 10.75
CA ALA A 85 3.00 12.18 10.13
C ALA A 85 3.92 13.36 9.80
N ARG A 86 3.39 14.43 9.19
CA ARG A 86 4.12 15.67 8.90
C ARG A 86 4.68 16.31 10.17
N ALA A 87 3.90 16.36 11.23
CA ALA A 87 4.35 16.91 12.52
C ALA A 87 5.50 16.09 13.13
N ALA A 88 5.48 14.77 12.98
CA ALA A 88 6.51 13.87 13.52
C ALA A 88 7.77 13.81 12.64
N LEU A 89 7.63 13.74 11.32
CA LEU A 89 8.72 13.41 10.39
C LEU A 89 9.18 14.61 9.55
N GLY A 90 8.34 15.63 9.38
CA GLY A 90 8.50 16.70 8.40
C GLY A 90 7.72 16.45 7.11
N PRO A 91 7.95 17.23 6.02
CA PRO A 91 7.22 17.13 4.77
C PRO A 91 7.21 15.71 4.19
N ILE A 92 6.04 15.21 3.82
CA ILE A 92 5.86 13.84 3.35
C ILE A 92 6.26 13.71 1.87
N SER A 93 7.21 12.84 1.57
CA SER A 93 7.68 12.58 0.21
C SER A 93 7.10 11.33 -0.42
N THR A 94 6.51 10.43 0.37
CA THR A 94 5.95 9.17 -0.17
C THR A 94 4.68 8.76 0.57
N ILE A 95 3.65 8.42 -0.18
CA ILE A 95 2.43 7.78 0.33
C ILE A 95 2.35 6.36 -0.23
N VAL A 96 2.24 5.38 0.65
CA VAL A 96 1.90 3.99 0.30
C VAL A 96 0.49 3.69 0.80
N ALA A 97 -0.48 3.78 -0.11
CA ALA A 97 -1.89 3.48 0.18
C ALA A 97 -2.13 1.96 0.04
N ASN A 98 -1.74 1.22 1.08
CA ASN A 98 -1.74 -0.25 1.10
C ASN A 98 -2.94 -0.84 1.85
N ALA A 99 -3.45 -0.20 2.88
CA ALA A 99 -4.58 -0.71 3.66
C ALA A 99 -5.80 -1.01 2.78
N ALA A 100 -6.52 -2.07 3.10
CA ALA A 100 -7.74 -2.44 2.41
C ALA A 100 -8.75 -3.12 3.34
N ALA A 101 -10.03 -2.87 3.09
CA ALA A 101 -11.14 -3.66 3.58
C ALA A 101 -11.55 -4.65 2.49
N ASN A 102 -11.77 -5.90 2.89
CA ASN A 102 -12.27 -6.96 2.02
C ASN A 102 -12.93 -8.06 2.85
N TRP A 103 -14.02 -8.60 2.36
CA TRP A 103 -14.61 -9.88 2.77
C TRP A 103 -15.35 -10.51 1.61
N ARG A 104 -15.61 -11.81 1.70
CA ARG A 104 -16.23 -12.58 0.63
C ARG A 104 -17.74 -12.69 0.90
N SER A 105 -18.54 -12.33 -0.09
CA SER A 105 -19.99 -12.53 -0.11
C SER A 105 -20.50 -12.67 -1.54
N PRO A 106 -21.60 -13.41 -1.80
CA PRO A 106 -22.33 -13.31 -3.05
C PRO A 106 -22.69 -11.85 -3.34
N PHE A 107 -22.69 -11.45 -4.63
CA PHE A 107 -22.82 -10.05 -5.01
C PHE A 107 -24.14 -9.41 -4.53
N ASP A 108 -25.21 -10.19 -4.47
CA ASP A 108 -26.57 -9.78 -4.07
C ASP A 108 -26.81 -9.80 -2.55
N GLN A 109 -25.82 -10.22 -1.77
CA GLN A 109 -25.86 -10.23 -0.30
C GLN A 109 -25.07 -9.10 0.34
N TYR A 110 -24.31 -8.32 -0.43
CA TYR A 110 -23.69 -7.11 0.08
C TYR A 110 -24.72 -6.03 0.36
N SER A 111 -24.59 -5.36 1.50
CA SER A 111 -25.37 -4.19 1.85
C SER A 111 -24.77 -2.89 1.27
N VAL A 112 -25.55 -1.80 1.29
CA VAL A 112 -25.04 -0.46 0.96
C VAL A 112 -23.93 -0.05 1.93
N ALA A 113 -24.03 -0.42 3.21
CA ALA A 113 -23.01 -0.13 4.20
C ALA A 113 -21.68 -0.86 3.89
N ASP A 114 -21.73 -2.07 3.36
CA ASP A 114 -20.54 -2.79 2.88
C ASP A 114 -19.88 -2.09 1.70
N TRP A 115 -20.71 -1.61 0.76
CA TRP A 115 -20.24 -0.80 -0.37
C TRP A 115 -19.52 0.45 0.13
N ASP A 116 -20.13 1.19 1.04
CA ASP A 116 -19.59 2.43 1.58
C ASP A 116 -18.28 2.16 2.33
N LEU A 117 -18.25 1.16 3.19
CA LEU A 117 -17.05 0.82 3.96
C LEU A 117 -15.88 0.44 3.05
N ILE A 118 -16.09 -0.49 2.11
CA ILE A 118 -15.03 -0.94 1.20
C ILE A 118 -14.50 0.22 0.34
N ASN A 119 -15.38 1.03 -0.22
CA ASN A 119 -14.94 2.15 -1.06
C ASN A 119 -14.33 3.29 -0.24
N ASN A 120 -14.83 3.56 0.96
CA ASN A 120 -14.26 4.57 1.85
C ASN A 120 -12.83 4.20 2.26
N VAL A 121 -12.61 2.95 2.66
CA VAL A 121 -11.28 2.47 3.06
C VAL A 121 -10.35 2.36 1.85
N ASN A 122 -10.78 1.71 0.77
CA ASN A 122 -9.87 1.34 -0.31
C ASN A 122 -9.60 2.48 -1.30
N VAL A 123 -10.56 3.40 -1.50
CA VAL A 123 -10.50 4.42 -2.55
C VAL A 123 -10.49 5.83 -1.98
N ARG A 124 -11.55 6.21 -1.22
CA ARG A 124 -11.70 7.57 -0.72
C ARG A 124 -10.55 8.00 0.18
N SER A 125 -10.09 7.11 1.06
CA SER A 125 -8.97 7.39 1.95
C SER A 125 -7.70 7.79 1.19
N THR A 126 -7.39 7.07 0.10
CA THR A 126 -6.24 7.35 -0.75
C THR A 126 -6.32 8.76 -1.35
N TRP A 127 -7.49 9.13 -1.87
CA TRP A 127 -7.72 10.48 -2.40
C TRP A 127 -7.56 11.55 -1.32
N LEU A 128 -8.15 11.35 -0.12
CA LEU A 128 -8.06 12.30 0.99
C LEU A 128 -6.61 12.48 1.49
N MET A 129 -5.84 11.40 1.57
CA MET A 129 -4.42 11.47 1.94
C MET A 129 -3.61 12.23 0.89
N ALA A 130 -3.80 11.94 -0.40
CA ALA A 130 -3.13 12.65 -1.48
C ALA A 130 -3.48 14.14 -1.49
N LYS A 131 -4.77 14.47 -1.25
CA LYS A 131 -5.26 15.85 -1.13
C LYS A 131 -4.57 16.60 0.01
N GLU A 132 -4.48 16.01 1.20
CA GLU A 132 -3.86 16.63 2.37
C GLU A 132 -2.34 16.79 2.22
N ALA A 133 -1.68 15.82 1.56
CA ALA A 133 -0.24 15.83 1.35
C ALA A 133 0.20 16.58 0.08
N LYS A 134 -0.71 17.18 -0.69
CA LYS A 134 -0.41 17.75 -2.02
C LYS A 134 0.79 18.70 -2.00
N ALA A 135 0.82 19.64 -1.06
CA ALA A 135 1.90 20.62 -0.96
C ALA A 135 3.25 19.94 -0.67
N ASP A 136 3.29 19.03 0.30
CA ASP A 136 4.50 18.28 0.64
C ASP A 136 5.02 17.47 -0.55
N LEU A 137 4.11 16.78 -1.28
CA LEU A 137 4.47 15.96 -2.44
C LEU A 137 5.04 16.82 -3.57
N ILE A 138 4.50 18.01 -3.81
CA ILE A 138 5.04 18.96 -4.79
C ILE A 138 6.44 19.44 -4.37
N ASP A 139 6.58 19.89 -3.13
CA ASP A 139 7.85 20.42 -2.60
C ASP A 139 8.97 19.36 -2.61
N THR A 140 8.62 18.09 -2.43
CA THR A 140 9.58 16.98 -2.38
C THR A 140 9.73 16.23 -3.70
N GLN A 141 8.99 16.60 -4.76
CA GLN A 141 8.82 15.81 -5.98
C GLN A 141 8.51 14.34 -5.68
N GLY A 142 7.50 14.15 -4.87
CA GLY A 142 7.20 12.92 -4.17
C GLY A 142 6.60 11.81 -5.02
N SER A 143 6.27 10.69 -4.36
CA SER A 143 5.68 9.51 -4.98
C SER A 143 4.43 9.03 -4.23
N ILE A 144 3.35 8.77 -4.97
CA ILE A 144 2.16 8.09 -4.48
C ILE A 144 2.17 6.66 -5.02
N ILE A 145 2.12 5.68 -4.13
CA ILE A 145 2.10 4.26 -4.49
C ILE A 145 0.81 3.66 -3.94
N THR A 146 -0.09 3.28 -4.82
CA THR A 146 -1.35 2.65 -4.46
C THR A 146 -1.26 1.14 -4.61
N VAL A 147 -2.17 0.41 -3.94
CA VAL A 147 -2.20 -1.05 -4.02
C VAL A 147 -3.54 -1.52 -4.58
N SER A 148 -3.50 -2.08 -5.79
CA SER A 148 -4.63 -2.76 -6.42
C SER A 148 -4.58 -4.28 -6.11
N SER A 149 -4.92 -5.11 -7.06
CA SER A 149 -4.86 -6.58 -7.02
C SER A 149 -4.96 -7.11 -8.45
N ILE A 150 -4.44 -8.30 -8.73
CA ILE A 150 -4.72 -9.01 -9.97
C ILE A 150 -6.23 -9.28 -10.14
N LEU A 151 -6.97 -9.38 -9.04
CA LEU A 151 -8.43 -9.57 -9.07
C LEU A 151 -9.16 -8.39 -9.73
N ALA A 152 -8.59 -7.19 -9.72
CA ALA A 152 -9.14 -6.04 -10.44
C ALA A 152 -9.25 -6.31 -11.95
N HIS A 153 -8.35 -7.10 -12.50
CA HIS A 153 -8.31 -7.42 -13.92
C HIS A 153 -9.03 -8.73 -14.28
N ASN A 154 -8.92 -9.75 -13.39
CA ASN A 154 -9.46 -11.07 -13.65
C ASN A 154 -10.92 -11.22 -13.23
N GLY A 155 -11.40 -10.35 -12.34
CA GLY A 155 -12.60 -10.61 -11.57
C GLY A 155 -12.39 -11.72 -10.55
N ASN A 156 -13.37 -11.93 -9.70
CA ASN A 156 -13.45 -13.09 -8.80
C ASN A 156 -14.91 -13.27 -8.34
N ASN A 157 -15.34 -14.49 -8.13
CA ASN A 157 -16.60 -14.76 -7.47
C ASN A 157 -16.53 -14.32 -5.98
N THR A 158 -17.63 -13.92 -5.41
CA THR A 158 -17.76 -13.49 -3.99
C THR A 158 -16.93 -12.27 -3.55
N ASN A 159 -16.33 -11.53 -4.48
CA ASN A 159 -15.51 -10.35 -4.17
C ASN A 159 -15.87 -9.11 -5.01
N ALA A 160 -17.15 -8.96 -5.41
CA ALA A 160 -17.58 -7.91 -6.35
C ALA A 160 -17.16 -6.51 -5.90
N LEU A 161 -17.41 -6.14 -4.63
CA LEU A 161 -17.10 -4.79 -4.12
C LEU A 161 -15.59 -4.56 -4.02
N TYR A 162 -14.83 -5.56 -3.60
CA TYR A 162 -13.38 -5.46 -3.55
C TYR A 162 -12.78 -5.28 -4.94
N VAL A 163 -13.18 -6.11 -5.91
CA VAL A 163 -12.74 -6.01 -7.31
C VAL A 163 -13.04 -4.62 -7.87
N THR A 164 -14.25 -4.12 -7.64
CA THR A 164 -14.65 -2.76 -8.04
C THR A 164 -13.75 -1.70 -7.43
N SER A 165 -13.50 -1.76 -6.12
CA SER A 165 -12.66 -0.79 -5.43
C SER A 165 -11.20 -0.84 -5.92
N LYS A 166 -10.67 -2.03 -6.21
CA LYS A 166 -9.29 -2.20 -6.69
C LYS A 166 -9.10 -1.75 -8.14
N MET A 167 -10.16 -1.83 -8.96
CA MET A 167 -10.15 -1.21 -10.28
C MET A 167 -10.26 0.32 -10.18
N ALA A 168 -11.08 0.84 -9.26
CA ALA A 168 -11.19 2.28 -9.00
C ALA A 168 -9.85 2.90 -8.55
N VAL A 169 -9.07 2.18 -7.74
CA VAL A 169 -7.71 2.60 -7.34
C VAL A 169 -6.79 2.78 -8.55
N ILE A 170 -6.85 1.92 -9.56
CA ILE A 170 -6.08 2.08 -10.81
C ILE A 170 -6.49 3.37 -11.53
N GLY A 171 -7.80 3.63 -11.63
CA GLY A 171 -8.33 4.87 -12.21
C GLY A 171 -7.85 6.12 -11.47
N LEU A 172 -7.97 6.10 -10.14
CA LEU A 172 -7.51 7.19 -9.28
C LEU A 172 -5.99 7.44 -9.44
N THR A 173 -5.18 6.38 -9.49
CA THR A 173 -3.73 6.48 -9.70
C THR A 173 -3.39 7.21 -10.99
N ARG A 174 -4.06 6.85 -12.09
CA ARG A 174 -3.86 7.49 -13.40
C ARG A 174 -4.29 8.96 -13.40
N ALA A 175 -5.39 9.27 -12.72
CA ALA A 175 -5.85 10.66 -12.56
C ALA A 175 -4.83 11.50 -11.78
N LEU A 176 -4.37 10.99 -10.62
CA LEU A 176 -3.34 11.67 -9.82
C LEU A 176 -2.02 11.84 -10.59
N ALA A 177 -1.61 10.85 -11.38
CA ALA A 177 -0.42 10.93 -12.22
C ALA A 177 -0.54 12.05 -13.28
N ARG A 178 -1.70 12.23 -13.88
CA ARG A 178 -1.96 13.29 -14.87
C ARG A 178 -2.05 14.65 -14.23
N GLU A 179 -2.72 14.76 -13.08
CA GLU A 179 -2.96 16.03 -12.41
C GLU A 179 -1.70 16.58 -11.72
N LEU A 180 -0.93 15.70 -11.05
CA LEU A 180 0.23 16.10 -10.26
C LEU A 180 1.58 15.98 -11.02
N GLY A 181 1.59 15.28 -12.15
CA GLY A 181 2.79 15.09 -12.97
C GLY A 181 3.48 16.39 -13.43
N PRO A 182 2.74 17.44 -13.86
CA PRO A 182 3.36 18.75 -14.17
C PRO A 182 4.12 19.37 -13.02
N GLU A 183 3.77 19.01 -11.77
CA GLU A 183 4.43 19.47 -10.54
C GLU A 183 5.56 18.52 -10.07
N GLY A 184 5.92 17.52 -10.89
CA GLY A 184 7.01 16.58 -10.59
C GLY A 184 6.60 15.40 -9.66
N VAL A 185 5.34 15.26 -9.29
CA VAL A 185 4.85 14.16 -8.45
C VAL A 185 4.52 12.95 -9.32
N ARG A 186 4.96 11.76 -8.88
CA ARG A 186 4.64 10.50 -9.56
C ARG A 186 3.55 9.74 -8.80
N ALA A 187 2.66 9.07 -9.52
CA ALA A 187 1.68 8.17 -8.93
C ALA A 187 1.65 6.85 -9.70
N ASN A 188 1.90 5.74 -9.01
CA ASN A 188 1.91 4.40 -9.59
C ASN A 188 1.14 3.42 -8.71
N CYS A 189 0.76 2.30 -9.29
CA CYS A 189 0.00 1.26 -8.63
C CYS A 189 0.79 -0.06 -8.63
N VAL A 190 0.78 -0.79 -7.53
CA VAL A 190 1.23 -2.18 -7.45
C VAL A 190 -0.02 -3.07 -7.42
N ALA A 191 -0.04 -4.11 -8.25
CA ALA A 191 -1.10 -5.12 -8.28
C ALA A 191 -0.53 -6.47 -7.84
N PRO A 192 -0.64 -6.82 -6.54
CA PRO A 192 -0.18 -8.12 -6.04
C PRO A 192 -0.99 -9.28 -6.57
N GLY A 193 -0.32 -10.43 -6.71
CA GLY A 193 -0.94 -11.74 -6.86
C GLY A 193 -1.40 -12.34 -5.54
N ALA A 194 -1.38 -13.67 -5.44
CA ALA A 194 -1.67 -14.39 -4.21
C ALA A 194 -0.46 -14.35 -3.25
N ILE A 195 -0.51 -13.46 -2.30
CA ILE A 195 0.56 -13.22 -1.33
C ILE A 195 0.17 -13.81 0.03
N ARG A 196 1.01 -14.71 0.56
CA ARG A 196 0.81 -15.31 1.88
C ARG A 196 1.05 -14.25 2.96
N THR A 197 -0.02 -13.76 3.52
CA THR A 197 -0.05 -12.79 4.61
C THR A 197 -0.95 -13.32 5.71
N GLU A 198 -0.92 -12.70 6.88
CA GLU A 198 -1.82 -13.03 8.00
C GLU A 198 -3.28 -12.98 7.56
N TRP A 199 -3.63 -12.01 6.69
CA TRP A 199 -4.98 -11.90 6.14
C TRP A 199 -5.37 -13.10 5.28
N GLU A 200 -4.49 -13.60 4.40
CA GLU A 200 -4.77 -14.81 3.60
C GLU A 200 -4.95 -16.03 4.52
N ILE A 201 -4.13 -16.15 5.57
CA ILE A 201 -4.19 -17.27 6.51
C ILE A 201 -5.53 -17.31 7.26
N GLU A 202 -6.11 -16.17 7.58
CA GLU A 202 -7.41 -16.08 8.23
C GLU A 202 -8.55 -16.65 7.35
N PHE A 203 -8.48 -16.49 6.03
CA PHE A 203 -9.51 -16.92 5.07
C PHE A 203 -9.25 -18.30 4.47
N ASP A 204 -8.01 -18.63 4.23
CA ASP A 204 -7.56 -19.85 3.58
C ASP A 204 -6.41 -20.47 4.39
N PRO A 205 -6.72 -21.12 5.54
CA PRO A 205 -5.71 -21.58 6.50
C PRO A 205 -4.91 -22.79 6.01
N ASP A 206 -5.44 -23.63 5.10
CA ASP A 206 -4.73 -24.79 4.55
C ASP A 206 -3.64 -24.34 3.54
N PRO A 207 -2.34 -24.41 3.90
CA PRO A 207 -1.27 -23.93 3.04
C PRO A 207 -1.08 -24.78 1.79
N GLU A 208 -1.35 -26.08 1.83
CA GLU A 208 -1.13 -26.97 0.69
C GLU A 208 -2.25 -26.81 -0.35
N ALA A 209 -3.52 -26.71 0.08
CA ALA A 209 -4.62 -26.47 -0.84
C ALA A 209 -4.46 -25.12 -1.56
N VAL A 210 -4.05 -24.07 -0.83
CA VAL A 210 -3.78 -22.74 -1.42
C VAL A 210 -2.59 -22.81 -2.38
N LYS A 211 -1.51 -23.50 -2.02
CA LYS A 211 -0.32 -23.67 -2.84
C LYS A 211 -0.67 -24.28 -4.19
N ASP A 212 -1.39 -25.40 -4.21
CA ASP A 212 -1.75 -26.09 -5.44
C ASP A 212 -2.63 -25.21 -6.35
N ALA A 213 -3.61 -24.51 -5.77
CA ALA A 213 -4.47 -23.59 -6.51
C ALA A 213 -3.70 -22.40 -7.11
N VAL A 214 -2.67 -21.91 -6.41
CA VAL A 214 -1.80 -20.83 -6.89
C VAL A 214 -0.86 -21.33 -7.99
N TYR A 215 -0.19 -22.47 -7.78
CA TYR A 215 0.75 -23.05 -8.75
C TYR A 215 0.09 -23.45 -10.06
N ALA A 216 -1.19 -23.82 -10.03
CA ALA A 216 -1.96 -24.09 -11.24
C ALA A 216 -2.15 -22.85 -12.13
N LYS A 217 -1.91 -21.64 -11.64
CA LYS A 217 -2.22 -20.38 -12.34
C LYS A 217 -1.01 -19.49 -12.58
N GLN A 218 0.04 -19.56 -11.75
CA GLN A 218 1.22 -18.72 -11.92
C GLN A 218 2.40 -19.48 -12.58
N ALA A 219 3.27 -18.74 -13.27
CA ALA A 219 4.44 -19.32 -13.95
C ALA A 219 5.52 -19.75 -12.96
N LEU A 220 5.78 -18.94 -11.94
CA LEU A 220 6.73 -19.28 -10.90
C LEU A 220 6.10 -20.23 -9.88
N GLN A 221 6.68 -21.42 -9.72
CA GLN A 221 6.19 -22.45 -8.80
C GLN A 221 6.71 -22.21 -7.37
N VAL A 222 6.48 -20.99 -6.88
CA VAL A 222 6.84 -20.53 -5.52
C VAL A 222 5.71 -19.72 -4.93
N ARG A 223 5.52 -19.81 -3.60
CA ARG A 223 4.57 -18.93 -2.91
C ARG A 223 5.16 -17.52 -2.83
N GLY A 224 4.33 -16.52 -3.16
CA GLY A 224 4.66 -15.12 -2.92
C GLY A 224 4.44 -14.76 -1.45
N TYR A 225 5.36 -14.00 -0.89
CA TYR A 225 5.30 -13.42 0.46
C TYR A 225 5.39 -11.90 0.40
N ALA A 226 5.07 -11.23 1.50
CA ALA A 226 5.07 -9.77 1.57
C ALA A 226 6.44 -9.16 1.19
N GLN A 227 7.54 -9.83 1.51
CA GLN A 227 8.91 -9.42 1.20
C GLN A 227 9.18 -9.38 -0.31
N ASP A 228 8.55 -10.26 -1.09
CA ASP A 228 8.74 -10.31 -2.54
C ASP A 228 8.18 -9.08 -3.26
N LEU A 229 7.27 -8.36 -2.61
CA LEU A 229 6.71 -7.11 -3.12
C LEU A 229 7.56 -5.89 -2.77
N ALA A 230 8.28 -5.93 -1.65
CA ALA A 230 8.93 -4.76 -1.05
C ALA A 230 9.89 -4.05 -2.02
N GLY A 231 10.61 -4.82 -2.85
CA GLY A 231 11.52 -4.28 -3.87
C GLY A 231 10.82 -3.41 -4.91
N THR A 232 9.59 -3.76 -5.31
CA THR A 232 8.81 -2.95 -6.26
C THR A 232 8.37 -1.62 -5.64
N PHE A 233 7.93 -1.64 -4.38
CA PHE A 233 7.59 -0.40 -3.66
C PHE A 233 8.82 0.50 -3.49
N LEU A 234 9.94 -0.09 -3.11
CA LEU A 234 11.21 0.62 -2.95
C LEU A 234 11.65 1.28 -4.27
N PHE A 235 11.60 0.55 -5.39
CA PHE A 235 11.88 1.09 -6.72
C PHE A 235 10.95 2.28 -7.03
N LEU A 236 9.64 2.15 -6.80
CA LEU A 236 8.66 3.20 -7.10
C LEU A 236 8.79 4.42 -6.17
N ALA A 237 9.28 4.25 -4.95
CA ALA A 237 9.55 5.36 -4.02
C ALA A 237 10.86 6.10 -4.34
N SER A 238 11.81 5.43 -4.99
CA SER A 238 13.14 5.96 -5.28
C SER A 238 13.21 6.74 -6.59
N ASP A 239 14.29 7.48 -6.77
CA ASP A 239 14.57 8.23 -8.00
C ASP A 239 14.88 7.32 -9.21
N GLN A 240 15.08 6.01 -8.98
CA GLN A 240 15.25 5.03 -10.07
C GLN A 240 13.99 4.91 -10.95
N SER A 241 12.82 5.29 -10.44
CA SER A 241 11.55 5.33 -11.18
C SER A 241 11.14 6.75 -11.61
N SER A 242 12.08 7.67 -11.74
CA SER A 242 11.82 9.09 -12.05
C SER A 242 11.02 9.33 -13.33
N PHE A 243 11.08 8.42 -14.30
CA PHE A 243 10.32 8.51 -15.57
C PHE A 243 9.14 7.53 -15.64
N ILE A 244 8.68 7.03 -14.46
CA ILE A 244 7.55 6.07 -14.37
C ILE A 244 6.43 6.72 -13.56
N THR A 245 5.28 6.97 -14.22
CA THR A 245 4.07 7.47 -13.60
C THR A 245 2.82 6.95 -14.32
N GLY A 246 1.70 6.82 -13.60
CA GLY A 246 0.43 6.31 -14.12
C GLY A 246 0.41 4.81 -14.40
N GLN A 247 1.44 4.07 -14.02
CA GLN A 247 1.58 2.65 -14.33
C GLN A 247 0.97 1.76 -13.24
N THR A 248 0.53 0.56 -13.66
CA THR A 248 0.17 -0.52 -12.76
C THR A 248 1.17 -1.65 -12.96
N ILE A 249 1.97 -1.93 -11.95
CA ILE A 249 2.98 -3.00 -11.97
C ILE A 249 2.41 -4.22 -11.27
N THR A 250 2.25 -5.31 -12.03
CA THR A 250 1.79 -6.59 -11.50
C THR A 250 2.96 -7.35 -10.90
N VAL A 251 2.79 -7.85 -9.66
CA VAL A 251 3.79 -8.65 -8.94
C VAL A 251 3.08 -9.91 -8.43
N ASP A 252 3.05 -10.95 -9.25
CA ASP A 252 2.13 -12.08 -9.08
C ASP A 252 2.71 -13.45 -9.48
N GLY A 253 4.02 -13.53 -9.65
CA GLY A 253 4.67 -14.77 -10.09
C GLY A 253 4.33 -15.21 -11.51
N GLY A 254 3.82 -14.29 -12.34
CA GLY A 254 3.41 -14.58 -13.72
C GLY A 254 2.03 -15.23 -13.82
N TRP A 255 1.12 -14.93 -12.89
CA TRP A 255 -0.29 -15.31 -12.99
C TRP A 255 -1.00 -14.54 -14.11
N MET A 256 -0.71 -13.24 -14.23
CA MET A 256 -1.22 -12.40 -15.31
C MET A 256 -0.07 -11.93 -16.19
N MET A 257 -0.11 -12.30 -17.47
CA MET A 257 0.81 -11.82 -18.50
C MET A 257 0.02 -10.95 -19.48
N LYS A 258 0.25 -9.64 -19.47
CA LYS A 258 -0.39 -8.66 -20.37
C LYS A 258 0.66 -7.91 -21.16
#